data_0393e99e100f94fe57640d666e8a6ac5
#
_entry.id   0393e99e100f94fe57640d666e8a6ac5
#
_cell.length_a   1.000
_cell.length_b   1.000
_cell.length_c   1.000
_cell.angle_alpha   90.00
_cell.angle_beta   90.00
_cell.angle_gamma   90.00
#
_symmetry.space_group_name_H-M   'P 1'
#
loop_
_entity.id
_entity.type
_entity.pdbx_description
1 polymer ?
#
loop_
_entity_poly.entity_id
_entity_poly.type
_entity_poly.pdbx_seq_one_letter_code
_entity_poly.pdbx_strand_id
1 'polypeptide(L)'
;MRKVLISVAALAMIAGCKGNTPAPVATDTGMVAADATPLALPTLAADAKAMPLAGSYSNADGGTLKLAADMTYTLTGSDGKAADGKWAWYSDGKRILLTGDKSIYAVADGGLYKMASKDAPLSGFTADQLWTKAP
;
A
#
# COMPACT_ATOMS: atom_id res chain seq x y z
N MET A 1 16.28 42.97 14.09
CA MET A 1 15.91 43.03 15.51
C MET A 1 14.46 43.39 15.66
N ARG A 2 13.59 42.45 15.85
CA ARG A 2 12.24 42.67 16.35
C ARG A 2 11.81 41.40 17.08
N LYS A 3 11.89 41.49 18.39
CA LYS A 3 11.39 40.49 19.32
C LYS A 3 9.88 40.66 19.40
N VAL A 4 9.14 39.63 19.08
CA VAL A 4 7.71 39.57 19.39
C VAL A 4 7.56 38.52 20.48
N LEU A 5 7.29 39.01 21.65
CA LEU A 5 6.85 38.23 22.80
C LEU A 5 5.31 38.09 22.67
N ILE A 6 4.85 36.89 22.50
CA ILE A 6 3.45 36.57 22.64
C ILE A 6 3.30 35.71 23.89
N SER A 7 2.86 36.36 24.93
CA SER A 7 2.37 35.70 26.13
C SER A 7 0.96 35.16 25.86
N VAL A 8 0.80 33.88 25.93
CA VAL A 8 -0.51 33.27 26.01
C VAL A 8 -0.70 32.69 27.40
N ALA A 9 -1.44 33.42 28.18
CA ALA A 9 -1.98 32.90 29.42
C ALA A 9 -3.23 32.10 29.10
N ALA A 10 -3.17 30.82 29.16
CA ALA A 10 -4.33 29.95 29.09
C ALA A 10 -4.71 29.53 30.51
N LEU A 11 -5.69 30.21 31.03
CA LEU A 11 -6.36 29.83 32.24
C LEU A 11 -7.46 28.84 31.90
N ALA A 12 -7.19 27.57 32.08
CA ALA A 12 -8.22 26.55 31.99
C ALA A 12 -8.58 26.09 33.40
N MET A 13 -9.54 26.76 34.00
CA MET A 13 -10.29 26.25 35.13
C MET A 13 -11.39 25.36 34.59
N ILE A 14 -11.21 24.07 34.66
CA ILE A 14 -12.33 23.17 34.58
C ILE A 14 -12.48 22.51 35.92
N ALA A 15 -13.22 23.17 36.74
CA ALA A 15 -13.74 22.61 37.96
C ALA A 15 -14.86 21.62 37.64
N GLY A 16 -14.69 20.40 38.09
CA GLY A 16 -15.74 19.55 38.54
C GLY A 16 -16.81 19.17 37.56
N CYS A 17 -16.52 18.30 36.67
CA CYS A 17 -17.52 17.34 36.29
C CYS A 17 -17.40 16.13 37.20
N LYS A 18 -18.26 16.10 38.18
CA LYS A 18 -18.76 14.86 38.74
C LYS A 18 -19.59 14.17 37.67
N GLY A 19 -19.03 14.00 36.54
CA GLY A 19 -19.54 13.14 35.54
C GLY A 19 -19.08 11.74 35.92
N ASN A 20 -19.99 11.00 36.37
CA ASN A 20 -19.82 9.57 36.39
C ASN A 20 -19.63 9.17 34.97
N THR A 21 -18.43 9.29 34.53
CA THR A 21 -18.10 8.94 33.18
C THR A 21 -18.17 7.45 33.07
N PRO A 22 -19.10 6.96 32.36
CA PRO A 22 -19.10 5.56 32.09
C PRO A 22 -17.79 5.28 31.39
N ALA A 23 -17.02 4.48 31.99
CA ALA A 23 -15.85 3.87 31.40
C ALA A 23 -16.11 3.12 30.08
N PRO A 24 -17.33 2.85 29.68
CA PRO A 24 -17.63 2.06 28.52
C PRO A 24 -17.01 2.56 27.23
N VAL A 25 -16.76 3.83 27.14
CA VAL A 25 -16.24 4.42 25.92
C VAL A 25 -14.86 3.89 25.53
N ALA A 26 -14.03 3.65 26.49
CA ALA A 26 -12.70 3.12 26.23
C ALA A 26 -12.75 1.68 25.72
N THR A 27 -13.75 0.95 26.10
CA THR A 27 -13.92 -0.44 25.71
C THR A 27 -14.23 -0.58 24.23
N ASP A 28 -15.02 0.30 23.71
CA ASP A 28 -15.41 0.27 22.31
C ASP A 28 -14.23 0.48 21.38
N THR A 29 -13.33 1.33 21.79
CA THR A 29 -12.11 1.60 21.03
C THR A 29 -11.21 0.39 20.95
N GLY A 30 -11.08 -0.34 22.05
CA GLY A 30 -10.29 -1.57 22.08
C GLY A 30 -10.88 -2.66 21.20
N MET A 31 -12.19 -2.76 21.16
CA MET A 31 -12.86 -3.76 20.35
C MET A 31 -12.73 -3.50 18.86
N VAL A 32 -12.82 -2.26 18.46
CA VAL A 32 -12.63 -1.89 17.06
C VAL A 32 -11.22 -2.24 16.58
N ALA A 33 -10.23 -2.04 17.41
CA ALA A 33 -8.87 -2.42 17.07
C ALA A 33 -8.69 -3.96 17.02
N ALA A 34 -9.39 -4.69 17.86
CA ALA A 34 -9.33 -6.14 17.87
C ALA A 34 -10.05 -6.78 16.67
N ASP A 35 -11.06 -6.10 16.17
CA ASP A 35 -11.81 -6.55 14.99
C ASP A 35 -11.12 -6.24 13.66
N ALA A 36 -9.97 -5.62 13.69
CA ALA A 36 -9.13 -5.51 12.52
C ALA A 36 -8.70 -6.92 12.10
N THR A 37 -9.57 -7.60 11.40
CA THR A 37 -9.27 -8.86 10.74
C THR A 37 -8.04 -8.61 9.86
N PRO A 38 -6.96 -9.38 9.98
CA PRO A 38 -5.85 -9.25 9.07
C PRO A 38 -6.41 -9.36 7.66
N LEU A 39 -6.24 -8.31 6.86
CA LEU A 39 -6.64 -8.39 5.46
C LEU A 39 -5.94 -9.61 4.88
N ALA A 40 -6.72 -10.58 4.47
CA ALA A 40 -6.19 -11.75 3.81
C ALA A 40 -5.42 -11.28 2.58
N LEU A 41 -4.15 -11.64 2.50
CA LEU A 41 -3.32 -11.29 1.36
C LEU A 41 -3.89 -11.95 0.10
N PRO A 42 -3.96 -11.24 -1.03
CA PRO A 42 -4.39 -11.82 -2.29
C PRO A 42 -3.60 -13.06 -2.66
N THR A 43 -4.29 -14.08 -3.12
CA THR A 43 -3.65 -15.29 -3.63
C THR A 43 -3.06 -15.04 -5.01
N LEU A 44 -2.00 -15.76 -5.35
CA LEU A 44 -1.47 -15.69 -6.71
C LEU A 44 -2.51 -16.16 -7.71
N ALA A 45 -2.58 -15.46 -8.82
CA ALA A 45 -3.50 -15.81 -9.89
C ALA A 45 -3.13 -17.17 -10.51
N ALA A 46 -4.11 -18.06 -10.57
CA ALA A 46 -3.92 -19.37 -11.18
C ALA A 46 -3.60 -19.25 -12.68
N ASP A 47 -4.28 -18.34 -13.37
CA ASP A 47 -4.04 -18.00 -14.78
C ASP A 47 -3.78 -16.51 -14.92
N ALA A 48 -2.57 -16.11 -14.55
CA ALA A 48 -2.17 -14.72 -14.55
C ALA A 48 -2.22 -14.06 -15.94
N LYS A 49 -1.98 -14.83 -17.01
CA LYS A 49 -2.02 -14.31 -18.38
C LYS A 49 -3.42 -13.97 -18.86
N ALA A 50 -4.43 -14.62 -18.31
CA ALA A 50 -5.83 -14.32 -18.64
C ALA A 50 -6.33 -13.06 -17.93
N MET A 51 -5.61 -12.53 -16.94
CA MET A 51 -6.04 -11.38 -16.18
C MET A 51 -5.73 -10.05 -16.91
N PRO A 52 -6.64 -9.08 -16.86
CA PRO A 52 -6.38 -7.74 -17.37
C PRO A 52 -5.41 -7.02 -16.40
N LEU A 53 -4.13 -7.00 -16.74
CA LEU A 53 -3.12 -6.33 -15.94
C LEU A 53 -3.11 -4.81 -16.09
N ALA A 54 -3.65 -4.29 -17.19
CA ALA A 54 -3.75 -2.85 -17.37
C ALA A 54 -4.53 -2.20 -16.22
N GLY A 55 -3.99 -1.13 -15.68
CA GLY A 55 -4.57 -0.43 -14.55
C GLY A 55 -3.54 0.26 -13.68
N SER A 56 -4.01 0.90 -12.63
CA SER A 56 -3.18 1.57 -11.63
C SER A 56 -3.09 0.71 -10.37
N TYR A 57 -1.91 0.63 -9.83
CA TYR A 57 -1.63 -0.10 -8.59
C TYR A 57 -0.94 0.84 -7.60
N SER A 58 -1.19 0.64 -6.32
CA SER A 58 -0.54 1.41 -5.26
C SER A 58 -0.08 0.48 -4.14
N ASN A 59 1.01 0.85 -3.50
CA ASN A 59 1.50 0.16 -2.31
C ASN A 59 1.26 0.99 -1.04
N ALA A 60 1.51 0.39 0.10
CA ALA A 60 1.34 1.05 1.41
C ALA A 60 2.27 2.26 1.60
N ASP A 61 3.42 2.30 0.93
CA ASP A 61 4.40 3.38 1.03
C ASP A 61 4.05 4.61 0.17
N GLY A 62 2.93 4.57 -0.56
CA GLY A 62 2.51 5.66 -1.43
C GLY A 62 3.10 5.62 -2.84
N GLY A 63 3.82 4.57 -3.19
CA GLY A 63 4.25 4.34 -4.57
C GLY A 63 3.07 3.97 -5.48
N THR A 64 3.15 4.34 -6.75
CA THR A 64 2.13 4.01 -7.75
C THR A 64 2.78 3.37 -8.98
N LEU A 65 2.14 2.34 -9.51
CA LEU A 65 2.53 1.66 -10.74
C LEU A 65 1.34 1.63 -11.69
N LYS A 66 1.50 2.21 -12.84
CA LYS A 66 0.50 2.17 -13.90
C LYS A 66 0.97 1.23 -15.00
N LEU A 67 0.20 0.21 -15.28
CA LEU A 67 0.42 -0.70 -16.41
C LEU A 67 -0.58 -0.37 -17.52
N ALA A 68 -0.08 -0.21 -18.72
CA ALA A 68 -0.93 0.03 -19.88
C ALA A 68 -1.06 -1.24 -20.74
N ALA A 69 -2.12 -1.30 -21.52
CA ALA A 69 -2.43 -2.46 -22.36
C ALA A 69 -1.42 -2.64 -23.52
N ASP A 70 -0.72 -1.58 -23.89
CA ASP A 70 0.34 -1.58 -24.90
C ASP A 70 1.71 -2.07 -24.37
N MET A 71 1.70 -2.67 -23.16
CA MET A 71 2.89 -3.13 -22.45
C MET A 71 3.85 -2.01 -22.03
N THR A 72 3.38 -0.79 -21.87
CA THR A 72 4.15 0.27 -21.24
C THR A 72 3.79 0.38 -19.76
N TYR A 73 4.70 0.98 -18.96
CA TYR A 73 4.45 1.26 -17.58
C TYR A 73 4.98 2.63 -17.17
N THR A 74 4.40 3.17 -16.11
CA THR A 74 4.95 4.28 -15.36
C THR A 74 4.96 3.88 -13.88
N LEU A 75 6.13 3.88 -13.29
CA LEU A 75 6.34 3.61 -11.86
C LEU A 75 6.72 4.92 -11.17
N THR A 76 5.98 5.32 -10.17
CA THR A 76 6.32 6.46 -9.32
C THR A 76 6.61 5.95 -7.92
N GLY A 77 7.82 6.18 -7.46
CA GLY A 77 8.21 5.82 -6.09
C GLY A 77 7.54 6.71 -5.05
N SER A 78 7.63 6.32 -3.80
CA SER A 78 7.17 7.13 -2.66
C SER A 78 7.92 8.47 -2.53
N ASP A 79 9.09 8.57 -3.12
CA ASP A 79 9.88 9.81 -3.23
C ASP A 79 9.43 10.74 -4.39
N GLY A 80 8.38 10.36 -5.11
CA GLY A 80 7.85 11.10 -6.25
C GLY A 80 8.65 10.94 -7.55
N LYS A 81 9.71 10.16 -7.56
CA LYS A 81 10.47 9.90 -8.79
C LYS A 81 9.71 8.93 -9.68
N ALA A 82 9.60 9.30 -10.93
CA ALA A 82 8.96 8.48 -11.95
C ALA A 82 9.99 7.75 -12.81
N ALA A 83 9.68 6.52 -13.17
CA ALA A 83 10.40 5.71 -14.13
C ALA A 83 9.41 5.12 -15.13
N ASP A 84 9.72 5.25 -16.40
CA ASP A 84 8.91 4.74 -17.50
C ASP A 84 9.62 3.63 -18.24
N GLY A 85 8.86 2.80 -18.90
CA GLY A 85 9.44 1.74 -19.72
C GLY A 85 8.39 0.78 -20.25
N LYS A 86 8.86 -0.40 -20.61
CA LYS A 86 7.99 -1.49 -21.02
C LYS A 86 7.97 -2.57 -19.95
N TRP A 87 6.86 -3.24 -19.85
CA TRP A 87 6.75 -4.46 -19.07
C TRP A 87 6.58 -5.67 -19.98
N ALA A 88 6.99 -6.81 -19.54
CA ALA A 88 6.86 -8.05 -20.28
C ALA A 88 6.54 -9.21 -19.35
N TRP A 89 5.87 -10.22 -19.87
CA TRP A 89 5.69 -11.46 -19.15
C TRP A 89 7.02 -12.19 -18.96
N TYR A 90 7.20 -12.69 -17.76
CA TYR A 90 8.28 -13.63 -17.51
C TYR A 90 7.96 -15.00 -18.12
N SER A 91 8.98 -15.83 -18.34
CA SER A 91 8.85 -17.12 -19.02
C SER A 91 7.86 -18.09 -18.36
N ASP A 92 7.65 -17.96 -17.05
CA ASP A 92 6.72 -18.79 -16.29
C ASP A 92 5.24 -18.36 -16.44
N GLY A 93 4.98 -17.22 -17.04
CA GLY A 93 3.64 -16.66 -17.21
C GLY A 93 2.91 -16.26 -15.91
N LYS A 94 3.61 -16.23 -14.79
CA LYS A 94 3.09 -15.85 -13.47
C LYS A 94 3.66 -14.54 -12.96
N ARG A 95 4.71 -14.06 -13.60
CA ARG A 95 5.44 -12.86 -13.24
C ARG A 95 5.53 -11.90 -14.42
N ILE A 96 5.65 -10.62 -14.09
CA ILE A 96 5.96 -9.56 -15.06
C ILE A 96 7.30 -8.92 -14.69
N LEU A 97 8.02 -8.49 -15.70
CA LEU A 97 9.28 -7.75 -15.58
C LEU A 97 9.08 -6.33 -16.09
N LEU A 98 9.42 -5.34 -15.31
CA LEU A 98 9.56 -3.96 -15.75
C LEU A 98 10.96 -3.77 -16.32
N THR A 99 11.06 -3.51 -17.62
CA THR A 99 12.37 -3.54 -18.30
C THR A 99 13.25 -2.34 -17.98
N GLY A 100 12.65 -1.22 -17.57
CA GLY A 100 13.38 0.01 -17.23
C GLY A 100 14.11 -0.09 -15.90
N ASP A 101 13.43 -0.41 -14.83
CA ASP A 101 13.99 -0.52 -13.48
C ASP A 101 14.36 -1.97 -13.08
N LYS A 102 14.04 -2.93 -13.93
CA LYS A 102 14.27 -4.37 -13.74
C LYS A 102 13.54 -4.99 -12.55
N SER A 103 12.53 -4.33 -12.04
CA SER A 103 11.66 -4.87 -11.00
C SER A 103 10.80 -6.01 -11.52
N ILE A 104 10.58 -6.99 -10.68
CA ILE A 104 9.76 -8.16 -10.98
C ILE A 104 8.57 -8.19 -10.02
N TYR A 105 7.41 -8.50 -10.56
CA TYR A 105 6.18 -8.62 -9.79
C TYR A 105 5.50 -9.95 -10.09
N ALA A 106 5.06 -10.64 -9.05
CA ALA A 106 4.18 -11.79 -9.17
C ALA A 106 2.73 -11.32 -9.27
N VAL A 107 1.96 -11.93 -10.16
CA VAL A 107 0.56 -11.55 -10.41
C VAL A 107 -0.36 -12.27 -9.43
N ALA A 108 -1.19 -11.50 -8.75
CA ALA A 108 -2.17 -11.97 -7.79
C ALA A 108 -3.58 -11.47 -8.13
N ASP A 109 -4.59 -12.09 -7.53
CA ASP A 109 -5.97 -11.68 -7.70
C ASP A 109 -6.21 -10.28 -7.10
N GLY A 110 -6.37 -9.28 -7.94
CA GLY A 110 -6.56 -7.89 -7.52
C GLY A 110 -5.29 -7.12 -7.18
N GLY A 111 -4.11 -7.68 -7.45
CA GLY A 111 -2.87 -6.98 -7.14
C GLY A 111 -1.60 -7.60 -7.72
N LEU A 112 -0.49 -7.06 -7.30
CA LEU A 112 0.85 -7.51 -7.68
C LEU A 112 1.72 -7.59 -6.43
N TYR A 113 2.60 -8.57 -6.34
CA TYR A 113 3.61 -8.64 -5.28
C TYR A 113 4.99 -8.31 -5.85
N LYS A 114 5.61 -7.26 -5.31
CA LYS A 114 6.99 -6.92 -5.67
C LYS A 114 7.93 -8.00 -5.14
N MET A 115 8.73 -8.57 -6.03
CA MET A 115 9.67 -9.61 -5.70
C MET A 115 11.06 -9.05 -5.45
N ALA A 116 11.80 -9.66 -4.53
CA ALA A 116 13.19 -9.27 -4.25
C ALA A 116 14.13 -9.64 -5.41
N SER A 117 13.85 -10.72 -6.12
CA SER A 117 14.63 -11.18 -7.26
C SER A 117 13.82 -12.07 -8.19
N LYS A 118 14.37 -12.34 -9.38
CA LYS A 118 13.77 -13.28 -10.34
C LYS A 118 13.70 -14.73 -9.80
N ASP A 119 14.59 -15.08 -8.89
CA ASP A 119 14.71 -16.44 -8.35
C ASP A 119 13.97 -16.58 -7.00
N ALA A 120 13.34 -15.51 -6.52
CA ALA A 120 12.55 -15.57 -5.30
C ALA A 120 11.37 -16.53 -5.46
N PRO A 121 11.01 -17.27 -4.40
CA PRO A 121 9.87 -18.18 -4.46
C PRO A 121 8.56 -17.43 -4.65
N LEU A 122 7.60 -18.05 -5.32
CA LEU A 122 6.24 -17.55 -5.49
C LEU A 122 5.37 -17.87 -4.26
N SER A 123 5.91 -17.64 -3.08
CA SER A 123 5.23 -17.91 -1.81
C SER A 123 5.84 -17.06 -0.70
N GLY A 124 5.15 -16.96 0.44
CA GLY A 124 5.65 -16.21 1.59
C GLY A 124 5.65 -14.69 1.38
N PHE A 125 4.73 -14.18 0.57
CA PHE A 125 4.58 -12.75 0.37
C PHE A 125 4.03 -12.06 1.62
N THR A 126 4.40 -10.82 1.79
CA THR A 126 4.02 -9.95 2.90
C THR A 126 3.23 -8.74 2.41
N ALA A 127 2.54 -8.08 3.31
CA ALA A 127 1.68 -6.94 2.96
C ALA A 127 2.48 -5.74 2.38
N ASP A 128 3.72 -5.57 2.80
CA ASP A 128 4.61 -4.52 2.31
C ASP A 128 5.06 -4.72 0.85
N GLN A 129 4.99 -5.96 0.36
CA GLN A 129 5.27 -6.28 -1.03
C GLN A 129 4.05 -6.09 -1.95
N LEU A 130 2.86 -5.93 -1.36
CA LEU A 130 1.61 -5.86 -2.10
C LEU A 130 1.39 -4.50 -2.76
N TRP A 131 1.07 -4.56 -4.03
CA TRP A 131 0.57 -3.44 -4.83
C TRP A 131 -0.87 -3.74 -5.21
N THR A 132 -1.79 -3.02 -4.60
CA THR A 132 -3.22 -3.23 -4.80
C THR A 132 -3.70 -2.50 -6.04
N LYS A 133 -4.46 -3.19 -6.88
CA LYS A 133 -5.08 -2.60 -8.06
C LYS A 133 -6.18 -1.63 -7.62
N ALA A 134 -6.15 -0.42 -8.18
CA ALA A 134 -7.26 0.52 -8.02
C ALA A 134 -8.53 0.00 -8.72
N PRO A 135 -9.69 0.26 -8.16
CA PRO A 135 -10.97 -0.13 -8.75
C PRO A 135 -11.23 0.53 -10.10
#